data_4eef3f886688c1d0a9b59cd6e996410a
#
_entry.id   4eef3f886688c1d0a9b59cd6e996410a
#
_cell.length_a   1.000
_cell.length_b   1.000
_cell.length_c   1.000
_cell.angle_alpha   90.00
_cell.angle_beta   90.00
_cell.angle_gamma   90.00
#
_symmetry.space_group_name_H-M   'P 1'
#
loop_
_entity.id
_entity.type
_entity.pdbx_description
1 polymer ?
#
loop_
_entity_poly.entity_id
_entity_poly.type
_entity_poly.pdbx_seq_one_letter_code
_entity_poly.pdbx_strand_id
1 'polypeptide(L)'
;MKFQTVKVISNKEIAKGIYDMVLEGAFSGAPGQFYMLRAWEEEPVLSRPISIEDVDSKSITFLYQTVGKGTKIMAKLKAGDEIKIQGPLGNTFPVEEVKGKKVGIITGGIGIAPMKLLVKNLEADTVEIHCGFRNESYLVDSLKPYVNNIYISTESGNEGHKGYVTDEFDASIYDVVLCCGPEIMMNKVIKICKDKNVPVYVSMESIWLAV
;
A
#
# COMPACT_ATOMS: atom_id res chain seq x y z
N MET A 1 0.00 8.74 21.98
CA MET A 1 1.18 8.82 21.11
C MET A 1 1.33 10.27 20.65
N LYS A 2 2.54 10.87 20.65
CA LYS A 2 2.74 12.27 20.25
C LYS A 2 3.27 12.33 18.82
N PHE A 3 2.99 13.45 18.11
CA PHE A 3 3.68 13.74 16.85
C PHE A 3 5.17 13.94 17.10
N GLN A 4 5.98 13.46 16.19
CA GLN A 4 7.42 13.74 16.10
C GLN A 4 7.71 14.44 14.78
N THR A 5 8.64 15.39 14.81
CA THR A 5 9.11 16.11 13.63
C THR A 5 10.33 15.38 13.09
N VAL A 6 10.32 15.07 11.79
CA VAL A 6 11.38 14.32 11.10
C VAL A 6 11.72 14.99 9.77
N LYS A 7 12.92 14.72 9.25
CA LYS A 7 13.39 15.29 7.99
C LYS A 7 13.04 14.42 6.80
N VAL A 8 12.72 15.06 5.71
CA VAL A 8 12.55 14.44 4.40
C VAL A 8 13.94 14.16 3.80
N ILE A 9 14.24 12.90 3.49
CA ILE A 9 15.42 12.51 2.70
C ILE A 9 15.14 12.74 1.22
N SER A 10 13.98 12.27 0.75
CA SER A 10 13.54 12.45 -0.64
C SER A 10 12.01 12.45 -0.71
N ASN A 11 11.49 13.10 -1.74
CA ASN A 11 10.06 13.11 -2.07
C ASN A 11 9.93 13.23 -3.59
N LYS A 12 9.71 12.13 -4.28
CA LYS A 12 9.79 12.04 -5.74
C LYS A 12 8.45 11.65 -6.34
N GLU A 13 8.01 12.33 -7.37
CA GLU A 13 6.92 11.87 -8.21
C GLU A 13 7.42 10.71 -9.07
N ILE A 14 6.86 9.51 -8.87
CA ILE A 14 7.27 8.28 -9.57
C ILE A 14 6.27 7.87 -10.67
N ALA A 15 5.05 8.38 -10.60
CA ALA A 15 4.02 8.34 -11.62
C ALA A 15 3.13 9.55 -11.43
N LYS A 16 2.29 9.89 -12.39
CA LYS A 16 1.46 11.11 -12.35
C LYS A 16 0.63 11.20 -11.06
N GLY A 17 1.00 12.13 -10.18
CA GLY A 17 0.34 12.36 -8.88
C GLY A 17 0.64 11.30 -7.81
N ILE A 18 1.58 10.41 -8.05
CA ILE A 18 2.04 9.37 -7.11
C ILE A 18 3.46 9.72 -6.65
N TYR A 19 3.63 9.83 -5.35
CA TYR A 19 4.88 10.25 -4.73
C TYR A 19 5.44 9.17 -3.81
N ASP A 20 6.74 8.97 -3.89
CA ASP A 20 7.56 8.17 -2.98
C ASP A 20 8.31 9.13 -2.05
N MET A 21 7.99 9.09 -0.75
CA MET A 21 8.59 9.93 0.29
C MET A 21 9.38 9.09 1.28
N VAL A 22 10.66 9.42 1.41
CA VAL A 22 11.57 8.80 2.39
C VAL A 22 11.85 9.78 3.51
N LEU A 23 11.64 9.37 4.76
CA LEU A 23 11.88 10.15 5.96
C LEU A 23 13.03 9.57 6.78
N GLU A 24 13.85 10.45 7.36
CA GLU A 24 15.03 10.10 8.15
C GLU A 24 14.64 9.69 9.58
N GLY A 25 15.17 8.58 10.05
CA GLY A 25 15.05 8.14 11.44
C GLY A 25 14.89 6.63 11.59
N ALA A 26 15.02 6.15 12.82
CA ALA A 26 14.71 4.77 13.17
C ALA A 26 13.23 4.67 13.58
N PHE A 27 12.47 3.92 12.80
CA PHE A 27 11.03 3.76 12.99
C PHE A 27 10.68 2.29 13.19
N SER A 28 9.53 2.06 13.81
CA SER A 28 8.89 0.75 13.83
C SER A 28 7.72 0.72 12.87
N GLY A 29 7.38 -0.46 12.37
CA GLY A 29 6.22 -0.67 11.52
C GLY A 29 6.11 -2.12 11.10
N ALA A 30 4.88 -2.57 10.90
CA ALA A 30 4.57 -3.89 10.40
C ALA A 30 3.66 -3.81 9.17
N PRO A 31 3.62 -4.83 8.31
CA PRO A 31 2.80 -4.86 7.10
C PRO A 31 1.34 -4.52 7.36
N GLY A 32 0.80 -3.52 6.66
CA GLY A 32 -0.57 -3.03 6.81
C GLY A 32 -0.74 -1.85 7.76
N GLN A 33 0.26 -1.52 8.57
CA GLN A 33 0.22 -0.33 9.42
C GLN A 33 0.47 0.96 8.64
N PHE A 34 0.09 2.08 9.24
CA PHE A 34 0.21 3.41 8.67
C PHE A 34 0.71 4.43 9.70
N TYR A 35 1.07 5.60 9.22
CA TYR A 35 1.33 6.78 10.03
C TYR A 35 0.38 7.93 9.63
N MET A 36 0.06 8.78 10.62
CA MET A 36 -0.57 10.08 10.37
C MET A 36 0.50 11.08 10.01
N LEU A 37 0.45 11.65 8.80
CA LEU A 37 1.40 12.62 8.27
C LEU A 37 0.80 14.03 8.24
N ARG A 38 1.59 15.06 8.60
CA ARG A 38 1.19 16.45 8.60
C ARG A 38 2.36 17.38 8.25
N ALA A 39 2.25 18.07 7.13
CA ALA A 39 3.23 19.01 6.61
C ALA A 39 2.74 20.47 6.66
N TRP A 40 1.85 20.80 7.60
CA TRP A 40 1.23 22.12 7.76
C TRP A 40 0.88 22.37 9.23
N GLU A 41 0.74 23.64 9.62
CA GLU A 41 0.40 24.00 11.00
C GLU A 41 -1.11 24.06 11.24
N GLU A 42 -1.84 24.86 10.46
CA GLU A 42 -3.26 25.14 10.71
C GLU A 42 -4.18 24.29 9.84
N GLU A 43 -4.12 24.47 8.52
CA GLU A 43 -5.01 23.82 7.58
C GLU A 43 -4.29 22.94 6.54
N PRO A 44 -4.91 21.80 6.19
CA PRO A 44 -6.19 21.24 6.63
C PRO A 44 -6.13 20.70 8.07
N VAL A 45 -7.25 20.66 8.79
CA VAL A 45 -7.29 20.29 10.21
C VAL A 45 -6.74 18.88 10.46
N LEU A 46 -7.13 17.90 9.64
CA LEU A 46 -6.76 16.50 9.83
C LEU A 46 -5.43 16.14 9.15
N SER A 47 -4.59 15.42 9.86
CA SER A 47 -3.43 14.71 9.29
C SER A 47 -3.87 13.66 8.28
N ARG A 48 -2.95 13.13 7.48
CA ARG A 48 -3.24 12.11 6.45
C ARG A 48 -2.74 10.76 6.89
N PRO A 49 -3.62 9.74 6.97
CA PRO A 49 -3.17 8.37 7.14
C PRO A 49 -2.49 7.91 5.84
N ILE A 50 -1.25 7.48 5.96
CA ILE A 50 -0.48 6.97 4.83
C ILE A 50 0.14 5.64 5.25
N SER A 51 -0.13 4.59 4.49
CA SER A 51 0.39 3.25 4.72
C SER A 51 1.92 3.22 4.60
N ILE A 52 2.56 2.43 5.44
CA ILE A 52 4.00 2.20 5.36
C ILE A 52 4.29 1.39 4.09
N GLU A 53 5.13 1.93 3.21
CA GLU A 53 5.64 1.20 2.05
C GLU A 53 6.82 0.30 2.45
N ASP A 54 7.79 0.88 3.14
CA ASP A 54 8.98 0.18 3.63
C ASP A 54 9.52 0.85 4.89
N VAL A 55 10.22 0.09 5.72
CA VAL A 55 10.89 0.60 6.90
C VAL A 55 12.19 -0.16 7.16
N ASP A 56 13.24 0.58 7.51
CA ASP A 56 14.53 0.02 7.92
C ASP A 56 15.07 0.73 9.17
N SER A 57 16.32 0.46 9.53
CA SER A 57 16.96 1.03 10.73
C SER A 57 17.25 2.53 10.63
N LYS A 58 17.13 3.14 9.45
CA LYS A 58 17.54 4.54 9.20
C LYS A 58 16.45 5.38 8.56
N SER A 59 15.40 4.75 8.01
CA SER A 59 14.37 5.44 7.25
C SER A 59 13.02 4.73 7.28
N ILE A 60 11.99 5.49 6.97
CA ILE A 60 10.67 4.98 6.64
C ILE A 60 10.21 5.58 5.31
N THR A 61 9.59 4.76 4.47
CA THR A 61 9.12 5.15 3.14
C THR A 61 7.60 5.09 3.08
N PHE A 62 7.02 6.09 2.44
CA PHE A 62 5.59 6.24 2.22
C PHE A 62 5.29 6.47 0.75
N LEU A 63 4.45 5.63 0.16
CA LEU A 63 3.87 5.88 -1.14
C LEU A 63 2.50 6.55 -0.97
N TYR A 64 2.25 7.69 -1.63
CA TYR A 64 0.96 8.38 -1.52
C TYR A 64 0.53 9.03 -2.82
N GLN A 65 -0.79 9.20 -2.95
CA GLN A 65 -1.41 9.87 -4.09
C GLN A 65 -1.84 11.30 -3.71
N THR A 66 -1.63 12.24 -4.63
CA THR A 66 -2.10 13.63 -4.47
C THR A 66 -3.58 13.75 -4.83
N VAL A 67 -4.45 13.66 -3.82
CA VAL A 67 -5.91 13.74 -4.02
C VAL A 67 -6.54 15.01 -3.42
N GLY A 68 -5.95 15.58 -2.36
CA GLY A 68 -6.53 16.71 -1.63
C GLY A 68 -5.50 17.74 -1.18
N LYS A 69 -5.95 18.78 -0.44
CA LYS A 69 -5.11 19.90 0.03
C LYS A 69 -3.86 19.40 0.77
N GLY A 70 -4.00 18.47 1.72
CA GLY A 70 -2.87 17.97 2.52
C GLY A 70 -1.82 17.25 1.69
N THR A 71 -2.21 16.28 0.85
CA THR A 71 -1.26 15.55 -0.01
C THR A 71 -0.61 16.45 -1.07
N LYS A 72 -1.32 17.50 -1.53
CA LYS A 72 -0.72 18.53 -2.41
C LYS A 72 0.31 19.40 -1.71
N ILE A 73 0.16 19.63 -0.39
CA ILE A 73 1.20 20.30 0.42
C ILE A 73 2.38 19.38 0.59
N MET A 74 2.16 18.12 0.96
CA MET A 74 3.21 17.11 1.08
C MET A 74 4.04 16.97 -0.21
N ALA A 75 3.39 16.98 -1.37
CA ALA A 75 4.06 16.87 -2.68
C ALA A 75 5.06 18.01 -2.99
N LYS A 76 4.99 19.12 -2.27
CA LYS A 76 5.93 20.25 -2.42
C LYS A 76 7.18 20.15 -1.55
N LEU A 77 7.18 19.24 -0.58
CA LEU A 77 8.32 19.02 0.30
C LEU A 77 9.54 18.53 -0.49
N LYS A 78 10.71 18.99 -0.05
CA LYS A 78 12.02 18.66 -0.64
C LYS A 78 12.91 18.04 0.43
N ALA A 79 14.03 17.46 -0.01
CA ALA A 79 15.05 16.98 0.90
C ALA A 79 15.50 18.08 1.87
N GLY A 80 15.54 17.78 3.16
CA GLY A 80 15.85 18.69 4.25
C GLY A 80 14.65 19.38 4.89
N ASP A 81 13.48 19.39 4.24
CA ASP A 81 12.24 19.91 4.84
C ASP A 81 11.78 19.01 5.99
N GLU A 82 10.94 19.55 6.85
CA GLU A 82 10.39 18.84 8.02
C GLU A 82 8.93 18.45 7.82
N ILE A 83 8.57 17.30 8.37
CA ILE A 83 7.19 16.81 8.43
C ILE A 83 6.90 16.21 9.79
N LYS A 84 5.67 16.39 10.29
CA LYS A 84 5.20 15.80 11.53
C LYS A 84 4.56 14.45 11.23
N ILE A 85 4.97 13.41 11.98
CA ILE A 85 4.42 12.06 11.84
C ILE A 85 4.01 11.49 13.19
N GLN A 86 3.01 10.61 13.20
CA GLN A 86 2.53 9.90 14.38
C GLN A 86 2.15 8.47 14.01
N GLY A 87 2.76 7.50 14.63
CA GLY A 87 2.54 6.07 14.36
C GLY A 87 3.56 5.18 15.09
N PRO A 88 3.61 3.86 14.74
CA PRO A 88 2.70 3.19 13.80
C PRO A 88 1.29 3.02 14.38
N LEU A 89 0.31 3.00 13.51
CA LEU A 89 -1.11 2.85 13.83
C LEU A 89 -1.74 1.74 12.96
N GLY A 90 -2.90 1.25 13.38
CA GLY A 90 -3.64 0.24 12.63
C GLY A 90 -3.22 -1.20 12.90
N ASN A 91 -3.97 -2.12 12.30
CA ASN A 91 -3.72 -3.56 12.40
C ASN A 91 -2.71 -4.00 11.35
N THR A 92 -2.16 -5.20 11.53
CA THR A 92 -1.21 -5.82 10.61
C THR A 92 -1.88 -6.86 9.73
N PHE A 93 -1.31 -7.14 8.56
CA PHE A 93 -1.63 -8.37 7.84
C PHE A 93 -1.20 -9.59 8.67
N PRO A 94 -1.93 -10.72 8.57
CA PRO A 94 -1.67 -11.92 9.36
C PRO A 94 -0.52 -12.74 8.77
N VAL A 95 0.71 -12.21 8.80
CA VAL A 95 1.89 -12.80 8.17
C VAL A 95 2.22 -14.21 8.67
N GLU A 96 1.97 -14.49 9.96
CA GLU A 96 2.18 -15.80 10.54
C GLU A 96 1.16 -16.85 10.05
N GLU A 97 -0.08 -16.43 9.78
CA GLU A 97 -1.15 -17.32 9.33
C GLU A 97 -0.97 -17.79 7.88
N VAL A 98 -0.14 -17.10 7.12
CA VAL A 98 0.12 -17.41 5.69
C VAL A 98 1.43 -18.14 5.47
N LYS A 99 2.16 -18.45 6.53
CA LYS A 99 3.44 -19.18 6.48
C LYS A 99 3.27 -20.54 5.84
N GLY A 100 4.16 -20.88 4.89
CA GLY A 100 4.15 -22.13 4.16
C GLY A 100 2.93 -22.33 3.25
N LYS A 101 2.23 -21.27 2.87
CA LYS A 101 1.07 -21.32 1.98
C LYS A 101 1.35 -20.72 0.61
N LYS A 102 0.55 -21.09 -0.37
CA LYS A 102 0.47 -20.40 -1.65
C LYS A 102 -0.43 -19.16 -1.50
N VAL A 103 0.19 -17.99 -1.54
CA VAL A 103 -0.46 -16.70 -1.28
C VAL A 103 -0.73 -15.96 -2.59
N GLY A 104 -1.99 -15.60 -2.81
CA GLY A 104 -2.38 -14.62 -3.83
C GLY A 104 -2.52 -13.23 -3.21
N ILE A 105 -1.82 -12.25 -3.74
CA ILE A 105 -2.00 -10.85 -3.35
C ILE A 105 -2.73 -10.13 -4.49
N ILE A 106 -3.76 -9.35 -4.17
CA ILE A 106 -4.45 -8.55 -5.16
C ILE A 106 -4.53 -7.10 -4.69
N THR A 107 -4.08 -6.18 -5.54
CA THR A 107 -3.99 -4.77 -5.18
C THR A 107 -4.47 -3.87 -6.31
N GLY A 108 -5.02 -2.70 -5.96
CA GLY A 108 -5.51 -1.72 -6.91
C GLY A 108 -5.04 -0.30 -6.61
N GLY A 109 -4.47 0.36 -7.61
CA GLY A 109 -4.00 1.74 -7.48
C GLY A 109 -3.04 1.93 -6.32
N ILE A 110 -3.30 2.92 -5.47
CA ILE A 110 -2.45 3.22 -4.31
C ILE A 110 -2.43 2.12 -3.25
N GLY A 111 -3.35 1.14 -3.30
CA GLY A 111 -3.34 -0.04 -2.45
C GLY A 111 -2.09 -0.92 -2.58
N ILE A 112 -1.25 -0.67 -3.60
CA ILE A 112 0.06 -1.29 -3.73
C ILE A 112 1.06 -0.80 -2.66
N ALA A 113 0.84 0.36 -2.04
CA ALA A 113 1.77 0.99 -1.10
C ALA A 113 2.25 0.04 0.02
N PRO A 114 1.38 -0.64 0.80
CA PRO A 114 1.81 -1.52 1.87
C PRO A 114 2.41 -2.85 1.38
N MET A 115 2.38 -3.14 0.08
CA MET A 115 2.74 -4.46 -0.44
C MET A 115 4.24 -4.74 -0.36
N LYS A 116 5.10 -3.74 -0.47
CA LYS A 116 6.55 -3.95 -0.38
C LYS A 116 6.96 -4.43 1.01
N LEU A 117 6.50 -3.75 2.06
CA LEU A 117 6.76 -4.20 3.43
C LEU A 117 6.12 -5.57 3.69
N LEU A 118 4.94 -5.83 3.13
CA LEU A 118 4.26 -7.10 3.25
C LEU A 118 5.09 -8.23 2.65
N VAL A 119 5.43 -8.17 1.35
CA VAL A 119 6.15 -9.27 0.68
C VAL A 119 7.54 -9.52 1.24
N LYS A 120 8.20 -8.50 1.79
CA LYS A 120 9.48 -8.63 2.51
C LYS A 120 9.37 -9.44 3.80
N ASN A 121 8.19 -9.51 4.40
CA ASN A 121 7.94 -10.16 5.68
C ASN A 121 7.13 -11.47 5.57
N LEU A 122 6.78 -11.90 4.35
CA LEU A 122 6.09 -13.16 4.14
C LEU A 122 7.08 -14.33 4.13
N GLU A 123 6.77 -15.37 4.89
CA GLU A 123 7.42 -16.70 4.84
C GLU A 123 6.48 -17.71 4.17
N ALA A 124 6.01 -17.40 2.95
CA ALA A 124 5.11 -18.23 2.18
C ALA A 124 5.88 -19.13 1.21
N ASP A 125 5.29 -20.26 0.82
CA ASP A 125 5.89 -21.17 -0.16
C ASP A 125 5.90 -20.54 -1.56
N THR A 126 4.83 -19.83 -1.89
CA THR A 126 4.69 -19.10 -3.15
C THR A 126 3.91 -17.82 -2.91
N VAL A 127 4.40 -16.72 -3.49
CA VAL A 127 3.72 -15.43 -3.48
C VAL A 127 3.54 -14.95 -4.91
N GLU A 128 2.29 -14.78 -5.32
CA GLU A 128 1.94 -14.17 -6.61
C GLU A 128 1.14 -12.91 -6.37
N ILE A 129 1.45 -11.83 -7.10
CA ILE A 129 0.78 -10.55 -6.92
C ILE A 129 0.10 -10.09 -8.21
N HIS A 130 -1.17 -9.71 -8.08
CA HIS A 130 -2.01 -9.12 -9.13
C HIS A 130 -2.16 -7.62 -8.85
N CYS A 131 -1.67 -6.79 -9.75
CA CYS A 131 -1.63 -5.34 -9.61
C CYS A 131 -2.53 -4.67 -10.65
N GLY A 132 -3.56 -3.97 -10.20
CA GLY A 132 -4.47 -3.21 -11.07
C GLY A 132 -4.18 -1.72 -11.03
N PHE A 133 -4.09 -1.08 -12.21
CA PHE A 133 -3.88 0.36 -12.34
C PHE A 133 -4.85 0.95 -13.37
N ARG A 134 -4.96 2.28 -13.38
CA ARG A 134 -5.77 2.95 -14.39
C ARG A 134 -5.03 3.06 -15.74
N ASN A 135 -3.80 3.54 -15.72
CA ASN A 135 -3.03 3.83 -16.95
C ASN A 135 -1.64 3.18 -16.98
N GLU A 136 -0.83 3.37 -15.95
CA GLU A 136 0.57 2.94 -15.84
C GLU A 136 0.82 2.30 -14.48
N SER A 137 1.70 1.31 -14.44
CA SER A 137 2.13 0.69 -13.19
C SER A 137 3.21 1.53 -12.48
N TYR A 138 3.28 1.41 -11.18
CA TYR A 138 4.34 2.00 -10.35
C TYR A 138 4.63 1.08 -9.17
N LEU A 139 5.83 1.21 -8.60
CA LEU A 139 6.36 0.39 -7.49
C LEU A 139 6.61 -1.10 -7.84
N VAL A 140 6.04 -1.61 -8.92
CA VAL A 140 6.05 -3.05 -9.29
C VAL A 140 7.45 -3.64 -9.33
N ASP A 141 8.42 -2.92 -9.90
CA ASP A 141 9.80 -3.42 -10.00
C ASP A 141 10.45 -3.67 -8.64
N SER A 142 10.06 -2.92 -7.61
CA SER A 142 10.57 -3.08 -6.25
C SER A 142 10.04 -4.35 -5.56
N LEU A 143 8.97 -4.95 -6.07
CA LEU A 143 8.35 -6.17 -5.54
C LEU A 143 8.98 -7.44 -6.13
N LYS A 144 9.55 -7.36 -7.34
CA LYS A 144 10.10 -8.51 -8.08
C LYS A 144 11.03 -9.42 -7.28
N PRO A 145 11.92 -8.93 -6.41
CA PRO A 145 12.81 -9.79 -5.63
C PRO A 145 12.11 -10.68 -4.58
N TYR A 146 10.85 -10.38 -4.25
CA TYR A 146 10.13 -10.97 -3.11
C TYR A 146 8.92 -11.82 -3.52
N VAL A 147 8.61 -11.89 -4.81
CA VAL A 147 7.43 -12.60 -5.31
C VAL A 147 7.80 -13.54 -6.47
N ASN A 148 7.03 -14.60 -6.64
CA ASN A 148 7.26 -15.57 -7.71
C ASN A 148 6.76 -15.08 -9.06
N ASN A 149 5.58 -14.45 -9.08
CA ASN A 149 4.97 -13.89 -10.29
C ASN A 149 4.28 -12.55 -10.01
N ILE A 150 4.28 -11.68 -11.03
CA ILE A 150 3.55 -10.40 -11.02
C ILE A 150 2.65 -10.35 -12.25
N TYR A 151 1.37 -10.14 -12.02
CA TYR A 151 0.36 -9.93 -13.06
C TYR A 151 -0.11 -8.48 -13.02
N ILE A 152 -0.01 -7.79 -14.14
CA ILE A 152 -0.40 -6.38 -14.26
C ILE A 152 -1.65 -6.28 -15.11
N SER A 153 -2.62 -5.49 -14.66
CA SER A 153 -3.80 -5.12 -15.42
C SER A 153 -3.93 -3.60 -15.44
N THR A 154 -4.24 -3.03 -16.59
CA THR A 154 -4.55 -1.60 -16.74
C THR A 154 -5.87 -1.39 -17.43
N GLU A 155 -6.70 -0.46 -16.93
CA GLU A 155 -7.97 -0.12 -17.56
C GLU A 155 -7.76 0.42 -18.99
N SER A 156 -6.66 1.16 -19.21
CA SER A 156 -6.29 1.69 -20.52
C SER A 156 -5.79 0.63 -21.50
N GLY A 157 -5.24 -0.48 -21.01
CA GLY A 157 -4.56 -1.50 -21.83
C GLY A 157 -3.16 -1.09 -22.27
N ASN A 158 -2.57 -0.09 -21.64
CA ASN A 158 -1.20 0.35 -21.95
C ASN A 158 -0.14 -0.62 -21.46
N GLU A 159 -0.47 -1.42 -20.42
CA GLU A 159 0.45 -2.37 -19.80
C GLU A 159 -0.34 -3.57 -19.26
N GLY A 160 0.17 -4.79 -19.51
CA GLY A 160 -0.43 -6.03 -19.05
C GLY A 160 -1.81 -6.33 -19.65
N HIS A 161 -2.68 -6.97 -18.87
CA HIS A 161 -4.06 -7.23 -19.27
C HIS A 161 -4.88 -5.94 -19.35
N LYS A 162 -5.65 -5.80 -20.42
CA LYS A 162 -6.59 -4.66 -20.57
C LYS A 162 -7.88 -4.95 -19.81
N GLY A 163 -8.11 -4.27 -18.70
CA GLY A 163 -9.30 -4.46 -17.89
C GLY A 163 -9.00 -4.30 -16.41
N TYR A 164 -9.86 -4.89 -15.58
CA TYR A 164 -9.69 -4.87 -14.14
C TYR A 164 -8.85 -6.05 -13.65
N VAL A 165 -8.10 -5.84 -12.60
CA VAL A 165 -7.26 -6.87 -11.97
C VAL A 165 -8.04 -8.13 -11.55
N THR A 166 -9.35 -8.02 -11.40
CA THR A 166 -10.26 -9.13 -11.04
C THR A 166 -10.79 -9.92 -12.24
N ASP A 167 -10.49 -9.52 -13.48
CA ASP A 167 -11.12 -10.14 -14.64
C ASP A 167 -10.51 -11.52 -14.96
N GLU A 168 -9.20 -11.69 -14.69
CA GLU A 168 -8.48 -12.95 -14.88
C GLU A 168 -8.05 -13.58 -13.54
N PHE A 169 -8.53 -13.04 -12.41
CA PHE A 169 -8.15 -13.54 -11.10
C PHE A 169 -8.92 -14.81 -10.72
N ASP A 170 -8.21 -15.92 -10.57
CA ASP A 170 -8.75 -17.18 -10.04
C ASP A 170 -8.25 -17.42 -8.61
N ALA A 171 -9.12 -17.23 -7.63
CA ALA A 171 -8.77 -17.46 -6.23
C ALA A 171 -8.50 -18.94 -5.92
N SER A 172 -9.05 -19.89 -6.70
CA SER A 172 -8.99 -21.32 -6.39
C SER A 172 -7.59 -21.93 -6.44
N ILE A 173 -6.63 -21.22 -7.04
CA ILE A 173 -5.24 -21.65 -7.11
C ILE A 173 -4.41 -21.27 -5.88
N TYR A 174 -4.97 -20.52 -4.93
CA TYR A 174 -4.31 -20.03 -3.72
C TYR A 174 -4.92 -20.65 -2.46
N ASP A 175 -4.10 -20.82 -1.44
CA ASP A 175 -4.54 -21.24 -0.11
C ASP A 175 -5.15 -20.07 0.67
N VAL A 176 -4.72 -18.85 0.35
CA VAL A 176 -5.18 -17.61 0.99
C VAL A 176 -4.93 -16.41 0.07
N VAL A 177 -5.79 -15.41 0.18
CA VAL A 177 -5.70 -14.14 -0.58
C VAL A 177 -5.55 -12.97 0.38
N LEU A 178 -4.60 -12.06 0.07
CA LEU A 178 -4.44 -10.78 0.75
C LEU A 178 -4.82 -9.66 -0.22
N CYS A 179 -5.62 -8.68 0.24
CA CYS A 179 -6.17 -7.67 -0.66
C CYS A 179 -6.08 -6.26 -0.06
N CYS A 180 -5.67 -5.29 -0.91
CA CYS A 180 -5.68 -3.87 -0.57
C CYS A 180 -5.98 -3.02 -1.80
N GLY A 181 -6.92 -2.07 -1.69
CA GLY A 181 -7.26 -1.18 -2.79
C GLY A 181 -8.66 -0.58 -2.67
N PRO A 182 -9.23 -0.09 -3.77
CA PRO A 182 -10.56 0.50 -3.78
C PRO A 182 -11.65 -0.47 -3.25
N GLU A 183 -12.59 0.04 -2.48
CA GLU A 183 -13.66 -0.75 -1.86
C GLU A 183 -14.43 -1.62 -2.87
N ILE A 184 -14.75 -1.08 -4.04
CA ILE A 184 -15.43 -1.82 -5.11
C ILE A 184 -14.63 -3.05 -5.55
N MET A 185 -13.30 -2.90 -5.69
CA MET A 185 -12.40 -4.00 -6.04
C MET A 185 -12.36 -5.02 -4.91
N MET A 186 -12.17 -4.59 -3.66
CA MET A 186 -12.12 -5.48 -2.49
C MET A 186 -13.41 -6.29 -2.33
N ASN A 187 -14.58 -5.67 -2.51
CA ASN A 187 -15.87 -6.35 -2.47
C ASN A 187 -15.99 -7.44 -3.55
N LYS A 188 -15.48 -7.18 -4.77
CA LYS A 188 -15.45 -8.18 -5.85
C LYS A 188 -14.51 -9.34 -5.49
N VAL A 189 -13.33 -9.04 -4.96
CA VAL A 189 -12.35 -10.07 -4.51
C VAL A 189 -12.92 -10.94 -3.40
N ILE A 190 -13.56 -10.33 -2.39
CA ILE A 190 -14.23 -11.07 -1.30
C ILE A 190 -15.26 -12.04 -1.85
N LYS A 191 -16.07 -11.61 -2.82
CA LYS A 191 -17.07 -12.47 -3.47
C LYS A 191 -16.40 -13.63 -4.22
N ILE A 192 -15.37 -13.36 -5.03
CA ILE A 192 -14.62 -14.40 -5.77
C ILE A 192 -14.05 -15.43 -4.80
N CYS A 193 -13.40 -14.99 -3.71
CA CYS A 193 -12.81 -15.88 -2.72
C CYS A 193 -13.89 -16.70 -1.98
N LYS A 194 -15.00 -16.08 -1.60
CA LYS A 194 -16.13 -16.75 -0.96
C LYS A 194 -16.74 -17.85 -1.85
N ASP A 195 -16.94 -17.57 -3.14
CA ASP A 195 -17.49 -18.52 -4.10
C ASP A 195 -16.55 -19.73 -4.33
N LYS A 196 -15.26 -19.58 -4.03
CA LYS A 196 -14.23 -20.63 -4.14
C LYS A 196 -13.82 -21.23 -2.78
N ASN A 197 -14.42 -20.80 -1.66
CA ASN A 197 -14.08 -21.18 -0.29
C ASN A 197 -12.59 -20.92 0.06
N VAL A 198 -12.02 -19.82 -0.44
CA VAL A 198 -10.64 -19.40 -0.16
C VAL A 198 -10.67 -18.28 0.89
N PRO A 199 -9.92 -18.39 1.99
CA PRO A 199 -9.78 -17.32 2.97
C PRO A 199 -9.23 -16.05 2.34
N VAL A 200 -9.79 -14.88 2.70
CA VAL A 200 -9.31 -13.58 2.22
C VAL A 200 -9.20 -12.58 3.37
N TYR A 201 -8.07 -11.90 3.44
CA TYR A 201 -7.84 -10.79 4.35
C TYR A 201 -7.77 -9.49 3.56
N VAL A 202 -8.51 -8.48 4.01
CA VAL A 202 -8.58 -7.18 3.34
C VAL A 202 -8.07 -6.08 4.25
N SER A 203 -7.23 -5.19 3.72
CA SER A 203 -6.83 -3.99 4.41
C SER A 203 -7.83 -2.88 4.11
N MET A 204 -8.62 -2.48 5.12
CA MET A 204 -9.62 -1.43 5.01
C MET A 204 -9.18 -0.18 5.77
N GLU A 205 -9.17 0.95 5.09
CA GLU A 205 -9.09 2.27 5.71
C GLU A 205 -10.50 2.74 6.06
N SER A 206 -10.98 2.49 7.28
CA SER A 206 -12.23 3.05 7.76
C SER A 206 -11.95 4.31 8.57
N ILE A 207 -12.32 5.47 8.02
CA ILE A 207 -12.36 6.73 8.78
C ILE A 207 -13.73 6.80 9.44
N TRP A 208 -13.80 6.56 10.75
CA TRP A 208 -14.96 6.89 11.55
C TRP A 208 -14.92 8.39 11.79
N LEU A 209 -15.72 9.17 11.04
CA LEU A 209 -16.09 10.52 11.44
C LEU A 209 -17.11 10.37 12.55
N ALA A 210 -16.71 10.60 13.81
CA ALA A 210 -17.65 10.89 14.87
C ALA A 210 -18.28 12.25 14.54
N VAL A 211 -19.58 12.23 14.24
CA VAL A 211 -20.44 13.43 14.13
C VAL A 211 -20.96 13.75 15.52
#